data_ec5bf13b1093d2e535a9e9fbe2fce850
#
_entry.id   ec5bf13b1093d2e535a9e9fbe2fce850
#
_cell.length_a   1.000
_cell.length_b   1.000
_cell.length_c   1.000
_cell.angle_alpha   90.00
_cell.angle_beta   90.00
_cell.angle_gamma   90.00
#
_symmetry.space_group_name_H-M   'P 1'
#
loop_
_entity.id
_entity.type
_entity.pdbx_description
1 polymer ?
#
loop_
_entity_poly.entity_id
_entity_poly.type
_entity_poly.pdbx_seq_one_letter_code
_entity_poly.pdbx_strand_id
1 'polypeptide(L)'
;PELVIIDELAHTNIEGSRNEKRWQDVMELLDAGINIISAVNIQHIESLNEEVKGIAGIEVKERIPDKVLQDADEVVNIDLTAEELINRLKAGKIYRPEKIELALNNFFKTENILQLRELALKEVAFRVEKKVENEIVSIDKGVRHEKFLACISSNEKTPRHIIRKAARLASRYN
;
A
#
# COMPACT_ATOMS: atom_id res chain seq x y z
N PRO A 1 14.39 18.09 -14.71
CA PRO A 1 12.93 18.28 -14.71
C PRO A 1 12.47 18.70 -13.32
N GLU A 2 11.42 19.49 -13.23
CA GLU A 2 10.81 19.91 -11.97
C GLU A 2 9.80 18.86 -11.45
N LEU A 3 9.26 18.03 -12.36
CA LEU A 3 8.29 16.97 -12.07
C LEU A 3 8.60 15.75 -12.94
N VAL A 4 8.50 14.58 -12.32
CA VAL A 4 8.63 13.27 -13.00
C VAL A 4 7.43 12.39 -12.64
N ILE A 5 6.89 11.68 -13.61
CA ILE A 5 5.82 10.70 -13.43
C ILE A 5 6.44 9.30 -13.50
N ILE A 6 6.26 8.50 -12.44
CA ILE A 6 6.83 7.15 -12.32
C ILE A 6 5.72 6.20 -11.92
N ASP A 7 5.33 5.30 -12.81
CA ASP A 7 4.32 4.27 -12.54
C ASP A 7 4.91 3.03 -11.87
N GLU A 8 4.04 2.18 -11.33
CA GLU A 8 4.40 0.88 -10.71
C GLU A 8 5.47 1.01 -9.61
N LEU A 9 5.22 1.81 -8.59
CA LEU A 9 6.16 2.15 -7.51
C LEU A 9 6.80 0.92 -6.82
N ALA A 10 6.10 -0.21 -6.78
CA ALA A 10 6.57 -1.44 -6.13
C ALA A 10 7.48 -2.31 -7.02
N HIS A 11 7.66 -1.93 -8.28
CA HIS A 11 8.39 -2.73 -9.26
C HIS A 11 9.83 -3.02 -8.81
N THR A 12 10.29 -4.24 -9.13
CA THR A 12 11.69 -4.63 -8.95
C THR A 12 12.49 -4.26 -10.21
N ASN A 13 13.51 -3.45 -10.04
CA ASN A 13 14.37 -3.03 -11.14
C ASN A 13 15.15 -4.21 -11.75
N ILE A 14 15.65 -4.03 -12.96
CA ILE A 14 16.47 -5.05 -13.62
C ILE A 14 17.79 -5.26 -12.86
N GLU A 15 18.31 -6.47 -12.94
CA GLU A 15 19.62 -6.79 -12.36
C GLU A 15 20.71 -5.85 -12.88
N GLY A 16 21.56 -5.38 -11.97
CA GLY A 16 22.61 -4.39 -12.28
C GLY A 16 22.15 -2.93 -12.17
N SER A 17 20.87 -2.65 -11.89
CA SER A 17 20.42 -1.31 -11.56
C SER A 17 21.06 -0.82 -10.25
N ARG A 18 21.21 0.50 -10.08
CA ARG A 18 21.74 1.13 -8.86
C ARG A 18 20.89 0.77 -7.62
N ASN A 19 19.58 0.80 -7.77
CA ASN A 19 18.63 0.42 -6.74
C ASN A 19 17.88 -0.84 -7.15
N GLU A 20 17.57 -1.71 -6.17
CA GLU A 20 16.82 -2.93 -6.41
C GLU A 20 15.34 -2.65 -6.70
N LYS A 21 14.79 -1.60 -6.08
CA LYS A 21 13.37 -1.26 -6.16
C LYS A 21 13.14 0.14 -6.69
N ARG A 22 12.10 0.30 -7.50
CA ARG A 22 11.72 1.59 -8.09
C ARG A 22 11.39 2.66 -7.05
N TRP A 23 10.78 2.28 -5.92
CA TRP A 23 10.52 3.24 -4.85
C TRP A 23 11.81 3.86 -4.27
N GLN A 24 12.94 3.14 -4.31
CA GLN A 24 14.23 3.67 -3.87
C GLN A 24 14.74 4.76 -4.83
N ASP A 25 14.55 4.55 -6.15
CA ASP A 25 14.87 5.57 -7.15
C ASP A 25 14.00 6.83 -6.95
N VAL A 26 12.72 6.63 -6.61
CA VAL A 26 11.79 7.73 -6.29
C VAL A 26 12.29 8.53 -5.10
N MET A 27 12.71 7.86 -4.01
CA MET A 27 13.24 8.56 -2.83
C MET A 27 14.49 9.37 -3.17
N GLU A 28 15.41 8.85 -3.97
CA GLU A 28 16.59 9.59 -4.42
C GLU A 28 16.24 10.84 -5.24
N LEU A 29 15.23 10.77 -6.10
CA LEU A 29 14.76 11.91 -6.88
C LEU A 29 14.10 12.97 -5.99
N LEU A 30 13.31 12.55 -5.00
CA LEU A 30 12.73 13.46 -4.00
C LEU A 30 13.83 14.16 -3.18
N ASP A 31 14.86 13.42 -2.74
CA ASP A 31 16.01 13.99 -2.02
C ASP A 31 16.80 14.99 -2.89
N ALA A 32 16.77 14.82 -4.21
CA ALA A 32 17.33 15.77 -5.16
C ALA A 32 16.41 16.97 -5.45
N GLY A 33 15.28 17.10 -4.77
CA GLY A 33 14.33 18.21 -4.92
C GLY A 33 13.43 18.12 -6.15
N ILE A 34 13.25 16.94 -6.73
CA ILE A 34 12.38 16.71 -7.89
C ILE A 34 10.99 16.24 -7.41
N ASN A 35 9.93 16.91 -7.86
CA ASN A 35 8.57 16.48 -7.56
C ASN A 35 8.23 15.19 -8.29
N ILE A 36 7.54 14.27 -7.62
CA ILE A 36 7.18 12.97 -8.17
C ILE A 36 5.66 12.74 -8.09
N ILE A 37 5.08 12.26 -9.18
CA ILE A 37 3.76 11.64 -9.18
C ILE A 37 3.97 10.15 -9.46
N SER A 38 3.48 9.31 -8.56
CA SER A 38 3.62 7.86 -8.71
C SER A 38 2.30 7.13 -8.44
N ALA A 39 2.21 5.89 -8.92
CA ALA A 39 1.06 5.04 -8.68
C ALA A 39 1.48 3.72 -8.01
N VAL A 40 0.63 3.26 -7.10
CA VAL A 40 0.80 1.97 -6.42
C VAL A 40 -0.56 1.33 -6.17
N ASN A 41 -0.63 0.03 -6.32
CA ASN A 41 -1.83 -0.72 -5.95
C ASN A 41 -1.74 -1.15 -4.49
N ILE A 42 -2.89 -1.20 -3.83
CA ILE A 42 -3.00 -1.51 -2.39
C ILE A 42 -2.30 -2.82 -1.98
N GLN A 43 -2.28 -3.82 -2.86
CA GLN A 43 -1.67 -5.12 -2.58
C GLN A 43 -0.15 -5.05 -2.41
N HIS A 44 0.49 -3.97 -2.82
CA HIS A 44 1.93 -3.80 -2.72
C HIS A 44 2.39 -3.11 -1.42
N ILE A 45 1.47 -2.68 -0.57
CA ILE A 45 1.81 -2.08 0.73
C ILE A 45 2.21 -3.18 1.71
N GLU A 46 3.40 -3.06 2.30
CA GLU A 46 4.00 -4.13 3.11
C GLU A 46 3.14 -4.53 4.31
N SER A 47 2.59 -3.58 5.05
CA SER A 47 1.76 -3.88 6.23
C SER A 47 0.45 -4.58 5.89
N LEU A 48 -0.06 -4.42 4.66
CA LEU A 48 -1.32 -4.99 4.19
C LEU A 48 -1.18 -6.36 3.56
N ASN A 49 0.05 -6.85 3.37
CA ASN A 49 0.31 -8.07 2.61
C ASN A 49 -0.42 -9.30 3.15
N GLU A 50 -0.50 -9.48 4.47
CA GLU A 50 -1.21 -10.62 5.07
C GLU A 50 -2.73 -10.52 4.86
N GLU A 51 -3.31 -9.31 4.92
CA GLU A 51 -4.72 -9.09 4.65
C GLU A 51 -5.03 -9.35 3.17
N VAL A 52 -4.19 -8.85 2.27
CA VAL A 52 -4.29 -9.11 0.82
C VAL A 52 -4.18 -10.61 0.52
N LYS A 53 -3.25 -11.32 1.16
CA LYS A 53 -3.11 -12.76 1.03
C LYS A 53 -4.37 -13.50 1.51
N GLY A 54 -4.98 -13.05 2.60
CA GLY A 54 -6.25 -13.60 3.10
C GLY A 54 -7.41 -13.39 2.14
N ILE A 55 -7.47 -12.25 1.46
CA ILE A 55 -8.51 -11.89 0.50
C ILE A 55 -8.32 -12.63 -0.84
N ALA A 56 -7.14 -12.49 -1.43
CA ALA A 56 -6.87 -12.91 -2.80
C ALA A 56 -6.27 -14.32 -2.91
N GLY A 57 -5.85 -14.92 -1.79
CA GLY A 57 -5.20 -16.23 -1.76
C GLY A 57 -3.79 -16.27 -2.37
N ILE A 58 -3.23 -15.11 -2.70
CA ILE A 58 -1.91 -15.00 -3.31
C ILE A 58 -0.96 -14.19 -2.43
N GLU A 59 0.31 -14.53 -2.46
CA GLU A 59 1.35 -13.75 -1.82
C GLU A 59 1.98 -12.78 -2.81
N VAL A 60 1.87 -11.48 -2.53
CA VAL A 60 2.48 -10.43 -3.34
C VAL A 60 3.93 -10.25 -2.92
N LYS A 61 4.86 -10.46 -3.85
CA LYS A 61 6.31 -10.38 -3.60
C LYS A 61 6.85 -8.96 -3.71
N GLU A 62 6.36 -8.20 -4.69
CA GLU A 62 6.74 -6.80 -4.88
C GLU A 62 6.03 -5.94 -3.85
N ARG A 63 6.79 -5.25 -3.02
CA ARG A 63 6.25 -4.47 -1.89
C ARG A 63 6.98 -3.16 -1.76
N ILE A 64 6.26 -2.17 -1.23
CA ILE A 64 6.81 -0.92 -0.77
C ILE A 64 6.67 -0.82 0.75
N PRO A 65 7.67 -0.26 1.45
CA PRO A 65 7.54 0.05 2.87
C PRO A 65 6.42 1.09 3.10
N ASP A 66 5.70 0.96 4.20
CA ASP A 66 4.64 1.91 4.59
C ASP A 66 5.14 3.35 4.68
N LYS A 67 6.41 3.52 5.04
CA LYS A 67 7.07 4.82 5.13
C LYS A 67 7.00 5.60 3.81
N VAL A 68 7.16 4.94 2.67
CA VAL A 68 7.09 5.59 1.35
C VAL A 68 5.76 6.31 1.13
N LEU A 69 4.67 5.70 1.59
CA LEU A 69 3.36 6.34 1.59
C LEU A 69 3.17 7.37 2.71
N GLN A 70 3.86 7.20 3.85
CA GLN A 70 3.81 8.18 4.94
C GLN A 70 4.53 9.48 4.59
N ASP A 71 5.59 9.38 3.80
CA ASP A 71 6.39 10.51 3.35
C ASP A 71 5.74 11.25 2.15
N ALA A 72 4.65 10.72 1.58
CA ALA A 72 3.94 11.36 0.49
C ALA A 72 3.13 12.58 0.99
N ASP A 73 3.26 13.70 0.30
CA ASP A 73 2.51 14.94 0.60
C ASP A 73 1.01 14.76 0.38
N GLU A 74 0.64 14.02 -0.67
CA GLU A 74 -0.73 13.73 -1.04
C GLU A 74 -0.91 12.29 -1.49
N VAL A 75 -1.99 11.66 -1.04
CA VAL A 75 -2.40 10.31 -1.46
C VAL A 75 -3.83 10.38 -1.99
N VAL A 76 -3.99 10.07 -3.27
CA VAL A 76 -5.27 10.08 -3.97
C VAL A 76 -5.71 8.65 -4.26
N ASN A 77 -6.92 8.28 -3.84
CA ASN A 77 -7.51 7.00 -4.21
C ASN A 77 -8.22 7.11 -5.57
N ILE A 78 -7.72 6.38 -6.55
CA ILE A 78 -8.40 6.22 -7.84
C ILE A 78 -9.35 5.03 -7.71
N ASP A 79 -10.59 5.31 -7.39
CA ASP A 79 -11.61 4.30 -7.16
C ASP A 79 -12.31 3.88 -8.45
N LEU A 80 -12.32 2.58 -8.73
CA LEU A 80 -13.07 1.95 -9.80
C LEU A 80 -14.06 0.95 -9.23
N THR A 81 -15.25 0.86 -9.83
CA THR A 81 -16.19 -0.20 -9.47
C THR A 81 -15.64 -1.58 -9.86
N ALA A 82 -16.07 -2.63 -9.16
CA ALA A 82 -15.66 -4.00 -9.49
C ALA A 82 -16.07 -4.35 -10.93
N GLU A 83 -17.23 -3.89 -11.37
CA GLU A 83 -17.72 -4.10 -12.73
C GLU A 83 -16.82 -3.45 -13.79
N GLU A 84 -16.44 -2.18 -13.59
CA GLU A 84 -15.54 -1.48 -14.51
C GLU A 84 -14.18 -2.16 -14.60
N LEU A 85 -13.63 -2.60 -13.45
CA LEU A 85 -12.35 -3.29 -13.41
C LEU A 85 -12.41 -4.64 -14.15
N ILE A 86 -13.47 -5.41 -13.93
CA ILE A 86 -13.71 -6.68 -14.65
C ILE A 86 -13.89 -6.44 -16.15
N ASN A 87 -14.63 -5.41 -16.54
CA ASN A 87 -14.81 -5.06 -17.95
C ASN A 87 -13.48 -4.64 -18.61
N ARG A 88 -12.64 -3.88 -17.93
CA ARG A 88 -11.27 -3.54 -18.42
C ARG A 88 -10.41 -4.78 -18.57
N LEU A 89 -10.50 -5.73 -17.63
CA LEU A 89 -9.77 -6.99 -17.70
C LEU A 89 -10.22 -7.81 -18.91
N LYS A 90 -11.54 -7.99 -19.11
CA LYS A 90 -12.12 -8.71 -20.24
C LYS A 90 -11.77 -8.08 -21.60
N ALA A 91 -11.65 -6.75 -21.62
CA ALA A 91 -11.25 -6.00 -22.81
C ALA A 91 -9.72 -6.06 -23.08
N GLY A 92 -8.96 -6.85 -22.34
CA GLY A 92 -7.50 -7.01 -22.52
C GLY A 92 -6.68 -5.78 -22.13
N LYS A 93 -7.26 -4.83 -21.36
CA LYS A 93 -6.59 -3.58 -20.96
C LYS A 93 -5.67 -3.74 -19.73
N ILE A 94 -5.75 -4.88 -19.04
CA ILE A 94 -4.96 -5.17 -17.83
C ILE A 94 -3.98 -6.30 -18.08
N TYR A 95 -4.45 -7.40 -18.66
CA TYR A 95 -3.65 -8.55 -18.99
C TYR A 95 -3.83 -8.97 -20.46
N ARG A 96 -2.84 -9.70 -20.98
CA ARG A 96 -2.95 -10.34 -22.29
C ARG A 96 -4.08 -11.39 -22.28
N PRO A 97 -4.74 -11.65 -23.43
CA PRO A 97 -5.91 -12.53 -23.53
C PRO A 97 -5.73 -13.90 -22.84
N GLU A 98 -4.54 -14.49 -22.95
CA GLU A 98 -4.25 -15.83 -22.43
C GLU A 98 -4.29 -15.90 -20.89
N LYS A 99 -4.16 -14.75 -20.20
CA LYS A 99 -4.15 -14.66 -18.73
C LYS A 99 -5.48 -14.20 -18.13
N ILE A 100 -6.44 -13.77 -18.96
CA ILE A 100 -7.68 -13.15 -18.49
C ILE A 100 -8.54 -14.17 -17.72
N GLU A 101 -8.74 -15.37 -18.26
CA GLU A 101 -9.55 -16.39 -17.63
C GLU A 101 -8.99 -16.82 -16.27
N LEU A 102 -7.68 -17.03 -16.20
CA LEU A 102 -7.00 -17.36 -14.95
C LEU A 102 -7.14 -16.23 -13.92
N ALA A 103 -7.03 -14.98 -14.37
CA ALA A 103 -7.16 -13.83 -13.49
C ALA A 103 -8.58 -13.67 -12.93
N LEU A 104 -9.61 -13.87 -13.76
CA LEU A 104 -11.02 -13.83 -13.36
C LEU A 104 -11.38 -14.92 -12.34
N ASN A 105 -10.79 -16.10 -12.48
CA ASN A 105 -11.04 -17.24 -11.60
C ASN A 105 -10.27 -17.15 -10.27
N ASN A 106 -9.29 -16.27 -10.15
CA ASN A 106 -8.44 -16.13 -8.95
C ASN A 106 -8.58 -14.73 -8.33
N PHE A 107 -7.69 -13.83 -8.70
CA PHE A 107 -7.58 -12.52 -8.08
C PHE A 107 -8.78 -11.61 -8.37
N PHE A 108 -9.27 -11.59 -9.62
CA PHE A 108 -10.32 -10.68 -10.08
C PHE A 108 -11.76 -11.22 -9.86
N LYS A 109 -11.97 -11.97 -8.80
CA LYS A 109 -13.32 -12.26 -8.32
C LYS A 109 -13.94 -10.98 -7.77
N THR A 110 -15.24 -10.77 -8.02
CA THR A 110 -15.96 -9.58 -7.54
C THR A 110 -15.78 -9.37 -6.03
N GLU A 111 -15.86 -10.45 -5.26
CA GLU A 111 -15.69 -10.42 -3.80
C GLU A 111 -14.31 -9.93 -3.38
N ASN A 112 -13.24 -10.43 -4.03
CA ASN A 112 -11.87 -10.01 -3.76
C ASN A 112 -11.68 -8.53 -4.09
N ILE A 113 -12.20 -8.08 -5.24
CA ILE A 113 -12.11 -6.67 -5.67
C ILE A 113 -12.81 -5.77 -4.65
N LEU A 114 -14.01 -6.13 -4.19
CA LEU A 114 -14.74 -5.35 -3.21
C LEU A 114 -13.99 -5.25 -1.87
N GLN A 115 -13.41 -6.35 -1.40
CA GLN A 115 -12.61 -6.35 -0.16
C GLN A 115 -11.31 -5.55 -0.30
N LEU A 116 -10.61 -5.67 -1.43
CA LEU A 116 -9.41 -4.87 -1.70
C LEU A 116 -9.73 -3.38 -1.83
N ARG A 117 -10.88 -3.05 -2.44
CA ARG A 117 -11.38 -1.67 -2.52
C ARG A 117 -11.70 -1.12 -1.12
N GLU A 118 -12.38 -1.89 -0.27
CA GLU A 118 -12.64 -1.52 1.12
C GLU A 118 -11.33 -1.30 1.89
N LEU A 119 -10.33 -2.16 1.69
CA LEU A 119 -9.01 -2.03 2.30
C LEU A 119 -8.31 -0.74 1.85
N ALA A 120 -8.38 -0.40 0.56
CA ALA A 120 -7.81 0.84 0.02
C ALA A 120 -8.49 2.08 0.62
N LEU A 121 -9.81 2.10 0.70
CA LEU A 121 -10.56 3.20 1.30
C LEU A 121 -10.23 3.37 2.79
N LYS A 122 -10.10 2.28 3.54
CA LYS A 122 -9.68 2.31 4.96
C LYS A 122 -8.27 2.87 5.11
N GLU A 123 -7.35 2.52 4.24
CA GLU A 123 -5.98 3.02 4.28
C GLU A 123 -5.92 4.53 4.01
N VAL A 124 -6.67 5.03 3.03
CA VAL A 124 -6.75 6.47 2.75
C VAL A 124 -7.41 7.23 3.91
N ALA A 125 -8.53 6.73 4.43
CA ALA A 125 -9.19 7.35 5.58
C ALA A 125 -8.26 7.46 6.80
N PHE A 126 -7.52 6.38 7.11
CA PHE A 126 -6.52 6.37 8.16
C PHE A 126 -5.43 7.44 7.98
N ARG A 127 -4.99 7.68 6.74
CA ARG A 127 -3.97 8.70 6.45
C ARG A 127 -4.50 10.11 6.62
N VAL A 128 -5.76 10.35 6.23
CA VAL A 128 -6.41 11.64 6.45
C VAL A 128 -6.53 11.91 7.95
N GLU A 129 -6.97 10.92 8.75
CA GLU A 129 -7.02 11.05 10.21
C GLU A 129 -5.65 11.41 10.77
N LYS A 130 -4.59 10.71 10.39
CA LYS A 130 -3.22 11.00 10.86
C LYS A 130 -2.73 12.38 10.49
N LYS A 131 -3.03 12.84 9.28
CA LYS A 131 -2.62 14.18 8.87
C LYS A 131 -3.31 15.23 9.73
N VAL A 132 -4.61 15.09 9.96
CA VAL A 132 -5.40 15.97 10.82
C VAL A 132 -4.90 15.93 12.28
N GLU A 133 -4.61 14.74 12.80
CA GLU A 133 -4.07 14.59 14.17
C GLU A 133 -2.71 15.29 14.31
N ASN A 134 -1.79 15.12 13.35
CA ASN A 134 -0.50 15.78 13.36
C ASN A 134 -0.62 17.30 13.28
N GLU A 135 -1.58 17.82 12.53
CA GLU A 135 -1.87 19.25 12.47
C GLU A 135 -2.44 19.76 13.80
N ILE A 136 -3.34 19.01 14.45
CA ILE A 136 -3.91 19.36 15.76
C ILE A 136 -2.86 19.25 16.87
N VAL A 137 -2.05 18.20 16.90
CA VAL A 137 -0.99 18.00 17.92
C VAL A 137 0.09 19.08 17.84
N SER A 138 0.32 19.68 16.69
CA SER A 138 1.17 20.85 16.57
C SER A 138 0.61 22.08 17.29
N ILE A 139 -0.69 22.12 17.53
CA ILE A 139 -1.41 23.22 18.20
C ILE A 139 -1.60 22.94 19.71
N ASP A 140 -1.77 21.67 20.12
CA ASP A 140 -2.07 21.31 21.50
C ASP A 140 -1.08 20.25 22.06
N LYS A 141 -0.15 20.72 22.93
CA LYS A 141 0.85 19.87 23.59
C LYS A 141 0.30 18.92 24.68
N GLY A 142 -1.02 18.75 24.78
CA GLY A 142 -1.71 18.06 25.86
C GLY A 142 -2.32 16.69 25.53
N VAL A 143 -2.26 16.21 24.31
CA VAL A 143 -2.90 14.94 23.93
C VAL A 143 -2.12 13.74 24.49
N ARG A 144 -2.80 12.92 25.29
CA ARG A 144 -2.25 11.65 25.78
C ARG A 144 -2.29 10.62 24.64
N HIS A 145 -1.10 10.27 24.13
CA HIS A 145 -0.97 9.16 23.19
C HIS A 145 -1.22 7.82 23.88
N GLU A 146 -2.05 6.98 23.28
CA GLU A 146 -2.24 5.61 23.75
C GLU A 146 -0.97 4.77 23.49
N LYS A 147 -0.59 3.96 24.49
CA LYS A 147 0.56 3.06 24.37
C LYS A 147 0.07 1.63 24.20
N PHE A 148 0.55 0.95 23.18
CA PHE A 148 0.24 -0.44 22.88
C PHE A 148 1.38 -1.36 23.29
N LEU A 149 1.06 -2.40 24.07
CA LEU A 149 1.99 -3.46 24.43
C LEU A 149 1.69 -4.71 23.61
N ALA A 150 2.62 -5.09 22.74
CA ALA A 150 2.53 -6.33 21.98
C ALA A 150 3.26 -7.45 22.72
N CYS A 151 2.51 -8.41 23.27
CA CYS A 151 3.08 -9.61 23.86
C CYS A 151 3.32 -10.67 22.78
N ILE A 152 4.57 -11.06 22.58
CA ILE A 152 4.97 -12.08 21.61
C ILE A 152 5.61 -13.27 22.34
N SER A 153 5.33 -14.49 21.84
CA SER A 153 6.00 -15.68 22.30
C SER A 153 7.27 -15.94 21.46
N SER A 154 8.14 -16.81 21.94
CA SER A 154 9.34 -17.27 21.22
C SER A 154 9.02 -18.17 20.00
N ASN A 155 7.73 -18.40 19.69
CA ASN A 155 7.31 -19.18 18.54
C ASN A 155 7.48 -18.37 17.24
N GLU A 156 8.33 -18.82 16.34
CA GLU A 156 8.73 -18.13 15.11
C GLU A 156 7.57 -17.86 14.10
N LYS A 157 6.46 -18.61 14.20
CA LYS A 157 5.36 -18.49 13.22
C LYS A 157 4.46 -17.26 13.39
N THR A 158 4.37 -16.69 14.58
CA THR A 158 3.38 -15.66 14.91
C THR A 158 3.95 -14.25 15.20
N PRO A 159 5.23 -14.06 15.56
CA PRO A 159 5.70 -12.76 16.05
C PRO A 159 5.58 -11.63 15.02
N ARG A 160 5.90 -11.89 13.77
CA ARG A 160 5.87 -10.87 12.71
C ARG A 160 4.48 -10.31 12.48
N HIS A 161 3.45 -11.16 12.46
CA HIS A 161 2.06 -10.74 12.29
C HIS A 161 1.60 -9.89 13.49
N ILE A 162 1.89 -10.32 14.71
CA ILE A 162 1.51 -9.59 15.94
C ILE A 162 2.20 -8.22 15.98
N ILE A 163 3.50 -8.16 15.66
CA ILE A 163 4.27 -6.92 15.63
C ILE A 163 3.69 -5.95 14.59
N ARG A 164 3.41 -6.41 13.37
CA ARG A 164 2.80 -5.58 12.31
C ARG A 164 1.44 -5.06 12.73
N LYS A 165 0.59 -5.92 13.29
CA LYS A 165 -0.74 -5.53 13.76
C LYS A 165 -0.67 -4.53 14.92
N ALA A 166 0.24 -4.75 15.88
CA ALA A 166 0.45 -3.82 16.99
C ALA A 166 1.00 -2.47 16.51
N ALA A 167 1.95 -2.48 15.56
CA ALA A 167 2.47 -1.26 14.95
C ALA A 167 1.38 -0.46 14.22
N ARG A 168 0.49 -1.13 13.49
CA ARG A 168 -0.67 -0.47 12.84
C ARG A 168 -1.64 0.11 13.88
N LEU A 169 -1.94 -0.62 14.95
CA LEU A 169 -2.80 -0.12 16.02
C LEU A 169 -2.14 1.09 16.71
N ALA A 170 -0.87 0.99 17.08
CA ALA A 170 -0.14 2.10 17.66
C ALA A 170 -0.12 3.33 16.73
N SER A 171 0.07 3.10 15.44
CA SER A 171 0.00 4.16 14.43
C SER A 171 -1.39 4.75 14.25
N ARG A 172 -2.45 4.03 14.60
CA ARG A 172 -3.85 4.50 14.46
C ARG A 172 -4.33 5.27 15.68
N TYR A 173 -3.73 5.06 16.85
CA TYR A 173 -4.16 5.65 18.13
C TYR A 173 -3.08 6.53 18.78
N ASN A 174 -2.02 6.82 18.07
CA ASN A 174 -0.98 7.79 18.38
C ASN A 174 -0.98 8.91 17.34
#